data_a1bb4fc63a0673d3515d77c432a8ef75
#
_entry.id   a1bb4fc63a0673d3515d77c432a8ef75
#
_cell.length_a   1.000
_cell.length_b   1.000
_cell.length_c   1.000
_cell.angle_alpha   90.00
_cell.angle_beta   90.00
_cell.angle_gamma   90.00
#
_symmetry.space_group_name_H-M   'P 1'
#
loop_
_entity.id
_entity.type
_entity.pdbx_description
1 polymer ?
#
loop_
_entity_poly.entity_id
_entity_poly.type
_entity_poly.pdbx_seq_one_letter_code
_entity_poly.pdbx_strand_id
1 'polypeptide(L)'
;MLVPVLLFIVGLLFLIKGGDWFVDGASSLARRFHLPELLIGATVVSIGTTLPEVMVSTMSALSGHGEIAYGNAIGSVICNAALIAAITIAVRPGKVDPKTLRTPVAFFFAAAAIYCFAAYVMGRFTRVLGLVMLAMFVAYMVVNVKQMKNAPAEEPAEETEEMPLSKTLLLLVVGAALIAVGANLLVDNGTLIAQALGVPESVIALTFVALGTSLPELVTAVTSLVKGHSDLSLGNVVGANVFNLVLVSGVSVTLAPFTIPQSNTLFGINSSLVLDMPVMLAVMLILTLPALLKGKLNRAQGILLLAVYAAFCVVQFAL
;
A
#
# COMPACT_ATOMS: atom_id res chain seq x y z
N MET A 1 -32.46 -3.27 -0.72
CA MET A 1 -31.70 -2.02 -0.42
C MET A 1 -31.36 -1.80 1.06
N LEU A 2 -32.23 -2.11 2.02
CA LEU A 2 -31.94 -1.86 3.45
C LEU A 2 -30.68 -2.62 3.95
N VAL A 3 -30.58 -3.91 3.63
CA VAL A 3 -29.44 -4.77 4.10
C VAL A 3 -28.08 -4.27 3.55
N PRO A 4 -27.91 -4.02 2.25
CA PRO A 4 -26.67 -3.42 1.75
C PRO A 4 -26.31 -2.10 2.42
N VAL A 5 -27.27 -1.21 2.66
CA VAL A 5 -27.01 0.07 3.34
C VAL A 5 -26.55 -0.15 4.78
N LEU A 6 -27.19 -1.05 5.51
CA LEU A 6 -26.79 -1.37 6.90
C LEU A 6 -25.37 -1.99 6.94
N LEU A 7 -25.07 -2.94 6.05
CA LEU A 7 -23.75 -3.57 5.97
C LEU A 7 -22.67 -2.58 5.53
N PHE A 8 -22.97 -1.66 4.63
CA PHE A 8 -22.08 -0.57 4.26
C PHE A 8 -21.73 0.32 5.48
N ILE A 9 -22.74 0.70 6.28
CA ILE A 9 -22.53 1.47 7.51
C ILE A 9 -21.70 0.68 8.53
N VAL A 10 -21.98 -0.62 8.71
CA VAL A 10 -21.18 -1.50 9.58
C VAL A 10 -19.74 -1.57 9.09
N GLY A 11 -19.52 -1.72 7.77
CA GLY A 11 -18.20 -1.68 7.17
C GLY A 11 -17.45 -0.39 7.49
N LEU A 12 -18.10 0.76 7.36
CA LEU A 12 -17.52 2.06 7.70
C LEU A 12 -17.14 2.16 9.19
N LEU A 13 -17.99 1.69 10.09
CA LEU A 13 -17.70 1.66 11.53
C LEU A 13 -16.52 0.74 11.85
N PHE A 14 -16.42 -0.40 11.17
CA PHE A 14 -15.29 -1.34 11.33
C PHE A 14 -14.00 -0.72 10.83
N LEU A 15 -14.00 -0.01 9.69
CA LEU A 15 -12.82 0.70 9.17
C LEU A 15 -12.34 1.77 10.17
N ILE A 16 -13.25 2.61 10.67
CA ILE A 16 -12.90 3.68 11.62
C ILE A 16 -12.33 3.08 12.90
N LYS A 17 -13.05 2.12 13.51
CA LYS A 17 -12.66 1.56 14.80
C LYS A 17 -11.43 0.65 14.69
N GLY A 18 -11.36 -0.13 13.61
CA GLY A 18 -10.21 -0.96 13.28
C GLY A 18 -8.95 -0.13 13.07
N GLY A 19 -9.06 0.98 12.32
CA GLY A 19 -7.98 1.94 12.11
C GLY A 19 -7.46 2.54 13.42
N ASP A 20 -8.37 2.97 14.30
CA ASP A 20 -8.02 3.48 15.63
C ASP A 20 -7.20 2.46 16.43
N TRP A 21 -7.70 1.24 16.54
CA TRP A 21 -7.05 0.19 17.33
C TRP A 21 -5.73 -0.26 16.72
N PHE A 22 -5.68 -0.38 15.40
CA PHE A 22 -4.47 -0.80 14.69
C PHE A 22 -3.34 0.21 14.83
N VAL A 23 -3.63 1.50 14.69
CA VAL A 23 -2.64 2.58 14.86
C VAL A 23 -2.19 2.68 16.31
N ASP A 24 -3.10 2.57 17.30
CA ASP A 24 -2.74 2.56 18.71
C ASP A 24 -1.83 1.37 19.05
N GLY A 25 -2.13 0.18 18.53
CA GLY A 25 -1.29 -0.99 18.66
C GLY A 25 0.10 -0.80 18.06
N ALA A 26 0.17 -0.25 16.83
CA ALA A 26 1.43 -0.02 16.13
C ALA A 26 2.31 1.03 16.84
N SER A 27 1.72 2.16 17.25
CA SER A 27 2.43 3.21 17.99
C SER A 27 2.87 2.74 19.37
N SER A 28 2.04 1.94 20.08
CA SER A 28 2.42 1.33 21.34
C SER A 28 3.58 0.35 21.18
N LEU A 29 3.59 -0.43 20.08
CA LEU A 29 4.69 -1.34 19.78
C LEU A 29 5.99 -0.58 19.53
N ALA A 30 5.94 0.51 18.74
CA ALA A 30 7.08 1.37 18.48
C ALA A 30 7.66 1.94 19.77
N ARG A 31 6.84 2.54 20.60
CA ARG A 31 7.25 3.12 21.90
C ARG A 31 7.85 2.08 22.83
N ARG A 32 7.16 0.93 23.01
CA ARG A 32 7.62 -0.14 23.92
C ARG A 32 9.01 -0.68 23.60
N PHE A 33 9.35 -0.77 22.32
CA PHE A 33 10.65 -1.27 21.85
C PHE A 33 11.61 -0.15 21.50
N HIS A 34 11.26 1.12 21.76
CA HIS A 34 12.06 2.32 21.43
C HIS A 34 12.47 2.33 19.94
N LEU A 35 11.52 1.97 19.06
CA LEU A 35 11.76 1.83 17.63
C LEU A 35 11.18 3.02 16.87
N PRO A 36 11.86 3.47 15.78
CA PRO A 36 11.31 4.49 14.89
C PRO A 36 9.95 4.06 14.32
N GLU A 37 8.94 4.92 14.43
CA GLU A 37 7.59 4.66 13.91
C GLU A 37 7.60 4.36 12.41
N LEU A 38 8.48 4.99 11.64
CA LEU A 38 8.63 4.73 10.21
C LEU A 38 8.99 3.26 9.93
N LEU A 39 9.88 2.66 10.72
CA LEU A 39 10.26 1.24 10.56
C LEU A 39 9.12 0.29 10.94
N ILE A 40 8.34 0.60 11.99
CA ILE A 40 7.14 -0.17 12.35
C ILE A 40 6.10 -0.06 11.24
N GLY A 41 5.89 1.16 10.69
CA GLY A 41 5.04 1.38 9.54
C GLY A 41 5.46 0.53 8.34
N ALA A 42 6.74 0.59 7.98
CA ALA A 42 7.32 -0.10 6.82
C ALA A 42 7.43 -1.63 6.98
N THR A 43 7.05 -2.20 8.12
CA THR A 43 7.12 -3.64 8.39
C THR A 43 5.80 -4.17 8.95
N VAL A 44 5.55 -3.99 10.25
CA VAL A 44 4.41 -4.58 10.97
C VAL A 44 3.08 -4.08 10.40
N VAL A 45 2.96 -2.76 10.20
CA VAL A 45 1.74 -2.16 9.68
C VAL A 45 1.53 -2.58 8.23
N SER A 46 2.56 -2.51 7.39
CA SER A 46 2.49 -2.93 5.99
C SER A 46 2.13 -4.40 5.81
N ILE A 47 2.61 -5.32 6.68
CA ILE A 47 2.18 -6.72 6.66
C ILE A 47 0.67 -6.81 6.85
N GLY A 48 0.14 -6.12 7.87
CA GLY A 48 -1.28 -6.20 8.20
C GLY A 48 -2.20 -5.65 7.10
N THR A 49 -1.79 -4.54 6.47
CA THR A 49 -2.61 -3.87 5.46
C THR A 49 -2.50 -4.52 4.08
N THR A 50 -1.35 -5.12 3.73
CA THR A 50 -1.10 -5.71 2.39
C THR A 50 -1.58 -7.18 2.27
N LEU A 51 -2.07 -7.81 3.33
CA LEU A 51 -2.60 -9.19 3.26
C LEU A 51 -3.75 -9.35 2.25
N PRO A 52 -4.73 -8.44 2.15
CA PRO A 52 -5.77 -8.52 1.14
C PRO A 52 -5.21 -8.54 -0.29
N GLU A 53 -4.22 -7.72 -0.58
CA GLU A 53 -3.55 -7.70 -1.89
C GLU A 53 -2.86 -9.02 -2.21
N VAL A 54 -2.18 -9.63 -1.23
CA VAL A 54 -1.57 -10.97 -1.39
C VAL A 54 -2.64 -11.99 -1.76
N MET A 55 -3.77 -11.99 -1.05
CA MET A 55 -4.85 -12.93 -1.29
C MET A 55 -5.50 -12.73 -2.66
N VAL A 56 -5.89 -11.49 -2.99
CA VAL A 56 -6.53 -11.16 -4.27
C VAL A 56 -5.61 -11.50 -5.44
N SER A 57 -4.36 -11.06 -5.41
CA SER A 57 -3.41 -11.33 -6.50
C SER A 57 -3.09 -12.81 -6.65
N THR A 58 -2.94 -13.52 -5.53
CA THR A 58 -2.65 -14.97 -5.56
C THR A 58 -3.82 -15.76 -6.13
N MET A 59 -5.04 -15.49 -5.65
CA MET A 59 -6.23 -16.18 -6.13
C MET A 59 -6.52 -15.88 -7.61
N SER A 60 -6.34 -14.63 -8.03
CA SER A 60 -6.50 -14.23 -9.42
C SER A 60 -5.49 -14.93 -10.33
N ALA A 61 -4.22 -14.98 -9.93
CA ALA A 61 -3.18 -15.67 -10.71
C ALA A 61 -3.45 -17.17 -10.81
N LEU A 62 -3.82 -17.84 -9.70
CA LEU A 62 -4.18 -19.26 -9.68
C LEU A 62 -5.42 -19.58 -10.54
N SER A 63 -6.34 -18.63 -10.66
CA SER A 63 -7.53 -18.74 -11.52
C SER A 63 -7.24 -18.41 -12.99
N GLY A 64 -5.98 -18.17 -13.38
CA GLY A 64 -5.57 -17.84 -14.74
C GLY A 64 -5.71 -16.36 -15.11
N HIS A 65 -6.05 -15.49 -14.15
CA HIS A 65 -6.20 -14.05 -14.35
C HIS A 65 -4.94 -13.28 -13.90
N GLY A 66 -3.80 -13.59 -14.51
CA GLY A 66 -2.50 -12.95 -14.19
C GLY A 66 -2.51 -11.44 -14.41
N GLU A 67 -3.33 -10.92 -15.33
CA GLU A 67 -3.51 -9.49 -15.56
C GLU A 67 -4.08 -8.77 -14.34
N ILE A 68 -5.01 -9.42 -13.60
CA ILE A 68 -5.56 -8.86 -12.36
C ILE A 68 -4.49 -8.84 -11.28
N ALA A 69 -3.68 -9.90 -11.16
CA ALA A 69 -2.57 -9.94 -10.20
C ALA A 69 -1.52 -8.85 -10.47
N TYR A 70 -1.17 -8.65 -11.73
CA TYR A 70 -0.29 -7.55 -12.15
C TYR A 70 -0.91 -6.18 -11.84
N GLY A 71 -2.14 -5.96 -12.29
CA GLY A 71 -2.85 -4.69 -12.10
C GLY A 71 -3.03 -4.32 -10.63
N ASN A 72 -3.35 -5.31 -9.77
CA ASN A 72 -3.46 -5.11 -8.34
C ASN A 72 -2.11 -4.65 -7.73
N ALA A 73 -1.00 -5.33 -8.04
CA ALA A 73 0.30 -4.98 -7.49
C ALA A 73 0.77 -3.58 -7.92
N ILE A 74 0.73 -3.26 -9.23
CA ILE A 74 1.18 -1.97 -9.75
C ILE A 74 0.18 -0.85 -9.41
N GLY A 75 -1.11 -1.13 -9.53
CA GLY A 75 -2.18 -0.18 -9.18
C GLY A 75 -2.13 0.23 -7.71
N SER A 76 -1.91 -0.72 -6.80
CA SER A 76 -1.74 -0.43 -5.37
C SER A 76 -0.50 0.44 -5.10
N VAL A 77 0.64 0.20 -5.77
CA VAL A 77 1.82 1.09 -5.64
C VAL A 77 1.49 2.51 -6.07
N ILE A 78 0.82 2.69 -7.21
CA ILE A 78 0.43 4.01 -7.72
C ILE A 78 -0.58 4.67 -6.78
N CYS A 79 -1.61 3.95 -6.36
CA CYS A 79 -2.63 4.42 -5.42
C CYS A 79 -2.01 4.84 -4.08
N ASN A 80 -1.19 3.99 -3.49
CA ASN A 80 -0.54 4.25 -2.22
C ASN A 80 0.35 5.51 -2.27
N ALA A 81 1.16 5.66 -3.31
CA ALA A 81 2.06 6.80 -3.46
C ALA A 81 1.34 8.08 -3.89
N ALA A 82 0.48 8.01 -4.91
CA ALA A 82 -0.07 9.18 -5.59
C ALA A 82 -1.46 9.59 -5.11
N LEU A 83 -2.17 8.75 -4.35
CA LEU A 83 -3.42 9.09 -3.68
C LEU A 83 -3.22 9.13 -2.16
N ILE A 84 -2.85 8.02 -1.53
CA ILE A 84 -2.85 7.88 -0.06
C ILE A 84 -1.78 8.76 0.58
N ALA A 85 -0.50 8.57 0.23
CA ALA A 85 0.57 9.43 0.73
C ALA A 85 0.38 10.88 0.28
N ALA A 86 -0.11 11.10 -0.92
CA ALA A 86 -0.35 12.44 -1.45
C ALA A 86 -1.38 13.22 -0.64
N ILE A 87 -2.49 12.59 -0.23
CA ILE A 87 -3.50 13.20 0.67
C ILE A 87 -2.85 13.57 2.00
N THR A 88 -2.13 12.63 2.62
CA THR A 88 -1.50 12.87 3.94
C THR A 88 -0.49 14.01 3.88
N ILE A 89 0.33 14.08 2.85
CA ILE A 89 1.35 15.13 2.64
C ILE A 89 0.70 16.48 2.29
N ALA A 90 -0.36 16.49 1.48
CA ALA A 90 -1.08 17.72 1.14
C ALA A 90 -1.77 18.35 2.36
N VAL A 91 -2.32 17.51 3.24
CA VAL A 91 -3.00 17.96 4.48
C VAL A 91 -1.96 18.36 5.52
N ARG A 92 -1.00 17.49 5.83
CA ARG A 92 0.00 17.69 6.89
C ARG A 92 1.41 17.39 6.38
N PRO A 93 2.07 18.37 5.69
CA PRO A 93 3.47 18.23 5.32
C PRO A 93 4.35 18.11 6.57
N GLY A 94 5.46 17.38 6.47
CA GLY A 94 6.28 17.08 7.65
C GLY A 94 7.76 16.90 7.35
N LYS A 95 8.53 16.74 8.41
CA LYS A 95 9.93 16.31 8.35
C LYS A 95 9.97 14.79 8.32
N VAL A 96 10.98 14.24 7.67
CA VAL A 96 11.23 12.80 7.59
C VAL A 96 12.71 12.57 7.83
N ASP A 97 13.06 11.56 8.61
CA ASP A 97 14.46 11.16 8.73
C ASP A 97 14.91 10.40 7.47
N PRO A 98 15.83 10.97 6.67
CA PRO A 98 16.31 10.30 5.45
C PRO A 98 17.02 8.97 5.74
N LYS A 99 17.58 8.78 6.94
CA LYS A 99 18.32 7.54 7.26
C LYS A 99 17.39 6.34 7.34
N THR A 100 16.23 6.50 8.00
CA THR A 100 15.23 5.44 8.14
C THR A 100 14.52 5.15 6.81
N LEU A 101 14.33 6.19 5.98
CA LEU A 101 13.66 6.06 4.67
C LEU A 101 14.54 5.41 3.59
N ARG A 102 15.88 5.51 3.68
CA ARG A 102 16.79 4.99 2.63
C ARG A 102 16.59 3.52 2.32
N THR A 103 16.46 2.68 3.33
CA THR A 103 16.34 1.23 3.14
C THR A 103 15.05 0.85 2.41
N PRO A 104 13.83 1.25 2.86
CA PRO A 104 12.62 0.95 2.12
C PRO A 104 12.67 1.45 0.67
N VAL A 105 13.18 2.66 0.45
CA VAL A 105 13.28 3.24 -0.91
C VAL A 105 14.28 2.48 -1.79
N ALA A 106 15.44 2.10 -1.26
CA ALA A 106 16.42 1.31 -2.00
C ALA A 106 15.85 -0.06 -2.42
N PHE A 107 15.14 -0.73 -1.49
CA PHE A 107 14.48 -2.00 -1.80
C PHE A 107 13.36 -1.84 -2.81
N PHE A 108 12.58 -0.74 -2.72
CA PHE A 108 11.56 -0.46 -3.72
C PHE A 108 12.15 -0.35 -5.13
N PHE A 109 13.17 0.50 -5.32
CA PHE A 109 13.76 0.69 -6.65
C PHE A 109 14.51 -0.55 -7.15
N ALA A 110 15.11 -1.35 -6.26
CA ALA A 110 15.68 -2.63 -6.63
C ALA A 110 14.61 -3.62 -7.10
N ALA A 111 13.47 -3.70 -6.38
CA ALA A 111 12.32 -4.51 -6.78
C ALA A 111 11.71 -4.02 -8.10
N ALA A 112 11.55 -2.70 -8.25
CA ALA A 112 11.05 -2.08 -9.47
C ALA A 112 11.97 -2.36 -10.67
N ALA A 113 13.28 -2.39 -10.49
CA ALA A 113 14.23 -2.78 -11.54
C ALA A 113 14.02 -4.23 -12.01
N ILE A 114 13.79 -5.17 -11.07
CA ILE A 114 13.45 -6.57 -11.40
C ILE A 114 12.12 -6.62 -12.16
N TYR A 115 11.14 -5.83 -11.71
CA TYR A 115 9.82 -5.74 -12.34
C TYR A 115 9.91 -5.20 -13.77
N CYS A 116 10.67 -4.11 -13.95
CA CYS A 116 10.94 -3.55 -15.27
C CYS A 116 11.68 -4.54 -16.17
N PHE A 117 12.68 -5.26 -15.66
CA PHE A 117 13.37 -6.31 -16.43
C PHE A 117 12.38 -7.40 -16.88
N ALA A 118 11.52 -7.87 -15.99
CA ALA A 118 10.50 -8.86 -16.34
C ALA A 118 9.55 -8.33 -17.43
N ALA A 119 9.11 -7.07 -17.34
CA ALA A 119 8.16 -6.48 -18.26
C ALA A 119 8.78 -6.11 -19.61
N TYR A 120 9.89 -5.34 -19.63
CA TYR A 120 10.47 -4.79 -20.86
C TYR A 120 11.36 -5.80 -21.61
N VAL A 121 12.04 -6.71 -20.90
CA VAL A 121 13.02 -7.62 -21.52
C VAL A 121 12.43 -9.01 -21.73
N MET A 122 11.73 -9.54 -20.71
CA MET A 122 11.21 -10.92 -20.78
C MET A 122 9.75 -10.99 -21.28
N GLY A 123 8.95 -9.92 -21.16
CA GLY A 123 7.52 -9.88 -21.47
C GLY A 123 6.67 -10.78 -20.57
N ARG A 124 7.26 -11.38 -19.53
CA ARG A 124 6.60 -12.35 -18.64
C ARG A 124 7.24 -12.40 -17.26
N PHE A 125 6.43 -12.77 -16.30
CA PHE A 125 6.85 -13.05 -14.93
C PHE A 125 6.98 -14.56 -14.74
N THR A 126 8.21 -15.02 -14.48
CA THR A 126 8.53 -16.45 -14.34
C THR A 126 8.60 -16.86 -12.87
N ARG A 127 8.43 -18.15 -12.59
CA ARG A 127 8.54 -18.68 -11.22
C ARG A 127 9.89 -18.34 -10.56
N VAL A 128 10.97 -18.34 -11.33
CA VAL A 128 12.30 -17.95 -10.83
C VAL A 128 12.31 -16.49 -10.37
N LEU A 129 11.70 -15.57 -11.15
CA LEU A 129 11.57 -14.17 -10.73
C LEU A 129 10.71 -14.03 -9.47
N GLY A 130 9.62 -14.79 -9.36
CA GLY A 130 8.81 -14.83 -8.14
C GLY A 130 9.63 -15.24 -6.92
N LEU A 131 10.45 -16.29 -7.02
CA LEU A 131 11.34 -16.71 -5.94
C LEU A 131 12.41 -15.66 -5.61
N VAL A 132 12.96 -14.95 -6.61
CA VAL A 132 13.89 -13.84 -6.39
C VAL A 132 13.20 -12.69 -5.64
N MET A 133 11.96 -12.36 -6.00
CA MET A 133 11.17 -11.35 -5.29
C MET A 133 10.90 -11.75 -3.83
N LEU A 134 10.54 -13.02 -3.56
CA LEU A 134 10.36 -13.53 -2.20
C LEU A 134 11.67 -13.52 -1.40
N ALA A 135 12.80 -13.88 -2.02
CA ALA A 135 14.11 -13.76 -1.37
C ALA A 135 14.44 -12.30 -1.02
N MET A 136 14.09 -11.36 -1.91
CA MET A 136 14.21 -9.92 -1.64
C MET A 136 13.30 -9.46 -0.50
N PHE A 137 12.07 -9.98 -0.41
CA PHE A 137 11.18 -9.72 0.72
C PHE A 137 11.83 -10.15 2.05
N VAL A 138 12.37 -11.38 2.10
CA VAL A 138 13.08 -11.87 3.30
C VAL A 138 14.29 -10.99 3.61
N ALA A 139 15.09 -10.63 2.62
CA ALA A 139 16.23 -9.72 2.81
C ALA A 139 15.78 -8.35 3.35
N TYR A 140 14.69 -7.79 2.81
CA TYR A 140 14.10 -6.54 3.29
C TYR A 140 13.72 -6.64 4.77
N MET A 141 13.02 -7.70 5.17
CA MET A 141 12.62 -7.91 6.57
C MET A 141 13.84 -8.05 7.49
N VAL A 142 14.85 -8.82 7.08
CA VAL A 142 16.09 -9.00 7.87
C VAL A 142 16.83 -7.68 8.06
N VAL A 143 16.94 -6.86 6.99
CA VAL A 143 17.62 -5.56 7.07
C VAL A 143 16.85 -4.60 7.98
N ASN A 144 15.51 -4.52 7.86
CA ASN A 144 14.70 -3.67 8.74
C ASN A 144 14.82 -4.10 10.22
N VAL A 145 14.74 -5.40 10.51
CA VAL A 145 14.93 -5.92 11.89
C VAL A 145 16.31 -5.56 12.43
N LYS A 146 17.36 -5.65 11.61
CA LYS A 146 18.72 -5.21 12.01
C LYS A 146 18.78 -3.70 12.27
N GLN A 147 18.12 -2.90 11.44
CA GLN A 147 18.04 -1.45 11.64
C GLN A 147 17.29 -1.09 12.92
N MET A 148 16.18 -1.77 13.21
CA MET A 148 15.44 -1.60 14.47
C MET A 148 16.33 -1.86 15.68
N LYS A 149 17.14 -2.93 15.65
CA LYS A 149 18.06 -3.26 16.76
C LYS A 149 19.20 -2.24 16.94
N ASN A 150 19.59 -1.56 15.88
CA ASN A 150 20.69 -0.59 15.88
C ASN A 150 20.21 0.88 15.91
N ALA A 151 18.89 1.10 15.91
CA ALA A 151 18.33 2.45 16.00
C ALA A 151 18.68 3.04 17.38
N PRO A 152 19.07 4.34 17.45
CA PRO A 152 19.13 5.04 18.74
C PRO A 152 17.76 4.91 19.40
N ALA A 153 17.73 4.60 20.69
CA ALA A 153 16.49 4.60 21.44
C ALA A 153 15.88 6.01 21.34
N GLU A 154 14.66 6.12 20.82
CA GLU A 154 13.94 7.39 20.91
C GLU A 154 13.65 7.66 22.38
N GLU A 155 14.02 8.86 22.86
CA GLU A 155 13.68 9.26 24.23
C GLU A 155 12.15 9.17 24.42
N PRO A 156 11.68 8.60 25.54
CA PRO A 156 10.24 8.48 25.76
C PRO A 156 9.62 9.89 25.73
N ALA A 157 8.73 10.14 24.78
CA ALA A 157 7.87 11.30 24.89
C ALA A 157 6.95 11.07 26.08
N GLU A 158 7.13 11.88 27.14
CA GLU A 158 6.39 11.94 28.41
C GLU A 158 5.90 10.59 28.97
N GLU A 159 5.92 10.40 30.29
CA GLU A 159 5.49 9.20 31.03
C GLU A 159 4.03 8.82 30.73
N THR A 160 3.75 8.33 29.54
CA THR A 160 2.49 7.65 29.24
C THR A 160 2.62 6.21 29.68
N GLU A 161 1.69 5.72 30.50
CA GLU A 161 1.63 4.33 30.95
C GLU A 161 1.81 3.37 29.78
N GLU A 162 2.83 2.53 29.83
CA GLU A 162 3.07 1.52 28.79
C GLU A 162 1.92 0.52 28.72
N MET A 163 1.28 0.44 27.58
CA MET A 163 0.23 -0.55 27.34
C MET A 163 0.83 -1.96 27.44
N PRO A 164 0.18 -2.93 28.13
CA PRO A 164 0.64 -4.32 28.17
C PRO A 164 0.80 -4.91 26.77
N LEU A 165 1.87 -5.67 26.54
CA LEU A 165 2.17 -6.26 25.21
C LEU A 165 1.00 -7.09 24.65
N SER A 166 0.32 -7.85 25.53
CA SER A 166 -0.86 -8.63 25.14
C SER A 166 -1.98 -7.74 24.58
N LYS A 167 -2.23 -6.58 25.19
CA LYS A 167 -3.21 -5.61 24.70
C LYS A 167 -2.73 -4.95 23.41
N THR A 168 -1.45 -4.61 23.30
CA THR A 168 -0.85 -4.07 22.07
C THR A 168 -1.04 -5.03 20.88
N LEU A 169 -0.70 -6.32 21.08
CA LEU A 169 -0.87 -7.35 20.05
C LEU A 169 -2.34 -7.60 19.72
N LEU A 170 -3.22 -7.61 20.72
CA LEU A 170 -4.66 -7.73 20.52
C LEU A 170 -5.20 -6.59 19.65
N LEU A 171 -4.81 -5.34 19.93
CA LEU A 171 -5.24 -4.17 19.15
C LEU A 171 -4.73 -4.24 17.71
N LEU A 172 -3.49 -4.70 17.48
CA LEU A 172 -2.96 -4.91 16.14
C LEU A 172 -3.77 -5.96 15.38
N VAL A 173 -3.98 -7.15 15.96
CA VAL A 173 -4.66 -8.26 15.27
C VAL A 173 -6.13 -7.95 15.04
N VAL A 174 -6.84 -7.49 16.08
CA VAL A 174 -8.28 -7.17 15.97
C VAL A 174 -8.48 -5.94 15.09
N GLY A 175 -7.62 -4.94 15.22
CA GLY A 175 -7.64 -3.76 14.36
C GLY A 175 -7.48 -4.10 12.89
N ALA A 176 -6.47 -4.90 12.54
CA ALA A 176 -6.25 -5.39 11.17
C ALA A 176 -7.44 -6.21 10.65
N ALA A 177 -7.98 -7.11 11.47
CA ALA A 177 -9.15 -7.91 11.10
C ALA A 177 -10.40 -7.04 10.83
N LEU A 178 -10.66 -6.05 11.69
CA LEU A 178 -11.77 -5.10 11.49
C LEU A 178 -11.59 -4.27 10.23
N ILE A 179 -10.36 -3.79 9.94
CA ILE A 179 -10.07 -3.06 8.70
C ILE A 179 -10.37 -3.94 7.49
N ALA A 180 -9.86 -5.17 7.46
CA ALA A 180 -10.05 -6.09 6.33
C ALA A 180 -11.54 -6.44 6.11
N VAL A 181 -12.25 -6.81 7.18
CA VAL A 181 -13.69 -7.11 7.10
C VAL A 181 -14.49 -5.85 6.73
N GLY A 182 -14.15 -4.70 7.31
CA GLY A 182 -14.79 -3.43 7.03
C GLY A 182 -14.62 -2.99 5.58
N ALA A 183 -13.41 -3.16 5.01
CA ALA A 183 -13.14 -2.88 3.60
C ALA A 183 -14.00 -3.74 2.68
N ASN A 184 -14.06 -5.07 2.92
CA ASN A 184 -14.89 -5.98 2.13
C ASN A 184 -16.37 -5.61 2.21
N LEU A 185 -16.90 -5.37 3.42
CA LEU A 185 -18.30 -4.96 3.60
C LEU A 185 -18.62 -3.67 2.85
N LEU A 186 -17.71 -2.69 2.89
CA LEU A 186 -17.90 -1.41 2.22
C LEU A 186 -17.88 -1.56 0.70
N VAL A 187 -16.94 -2.33 0.16
CA VAL A 187 -16.82 -2.54 -1.30
C VAL A 187 -17.99 -3.34 -1.83
N ASP A 188 -18.30 -4.49 -1.23
CA ASP A 188 -19.37 -5.38 -1.72
C ASP A 188 -20.73 -4.68 -1.68
N ASN A 189 -21.06 -4.06 -0.56
CA ASN A 189 -22.34 -3.41 -0.38
C ASN A 189 -22.42 -2.05 -1.10
N GLY A 190 -21.31 -1.31 -1.19
CA GLY A 190 -21.20 -0.11 -2.01
C GLY A 190 -21.46 -0.41 -3.49
N THR A 191 -20.92 -1.52 -3.99
CA THR A 191 -21.18 -2.05 -5.33
C THR A 191 -22.68 -2.34 -5.55
N LEU A 192 -23.31 -3.06 -4.62
CA LEU A 192 -24.75 -3.34 -4.71
C LEU A 192 -25.62 -2.08 -4.68
N ILE A 193 -25.25 -1.10 -3.87
CA ILE A 193 -25.95 0.20 -3.81
C ILE A 193 -25.77 0.96 -5.12
N ALA A 194 -24.55 1.03 -5.66
CA ALA A 194 -24.25 1.71 -6.91
C ALA A 194 -24.99 1.07 -8.12
N GLN A 195 -25.02 -0.25 -8.19
CA GLN A 195 -25.79 -1.00 -9.19
C GLN A 195 -27.28 -0.66 -9.13
N ALA A 196 -27.85 -0.65 -7.92
CA ALA A 196 -29.27 -0.32 -7.73
C ALA A 196 -29.61 1.14 -8.05
N LEU A 197 -28.61 2.04 -8.02
CA LEU A 197 -28.74 3.44 -8.46
C LEU A 197 -28.49 3.61 -9.96
N GLY A 198 -28.23 2.52 -10.70
CA GLY A 198 -28.03 2.55 -12.14
C GLY A 198 -26.62 3.01 -12.55
N VAL A 199 -25.63 2.98 -11.66
CA VAL A 199 -24.24 3.29 -12.00
C VAL A 199 -23.70 2.16 -12.91
N PRO A 200 -23.03 2.49 -14.04
CA PRO A 200 -22.47 1.49 -14.93
C PRO A 200 -21.44 0.58 -14.24
N GLU A 201 -21.44 -0.72 -14.57
CA GLU A 201 -20.52 -1.71 -13.96
C GLU A 201 -19.04 -1.34 -14.14
N SER A 202 -18.67 -0.76 -15.27
CA SER A 202 -17.32 -0.27 -15.53
C SER A 202 -16.88 0.80 -14.53
N VAL A 203 -17.75 1.73 -14.18
CA VAL A 203 -17.49 2.78 -13.19
C VAL A 203 -17.37 2.17 -11.80
N ILE A 204 -18.22 1.19 -11.46
CA ILE A 204 -18.16 0.49 -10.17
C ILE A 204 -16.84 -0.27 -10.03
N ALA A 205 -16.45 -1.03 -11.07
CA ALA A 205 -15.20 -1.80 -11.05
C ALA A 205 -13.98 -0.89 -10.87
N LEU A 206 -13.96 0.25 -11.56
CA LEU A 206 -12.83 1.18 -11.51
C LEU A 206 -12.76 2.03 -10.22
N THR A 207 -13.87 2.17 -9.49
CA THR A 207 -13.92 2.95 -8.25
C THR A 207 -13.94 2.08 -7.01
N PHE A 208 -14.97 1.24 -6.84
CA PHE A 208 -15.17 0.47 -5.61
C PHE A 208 -14.23 -0.73 -5.49
N VAL A 209 -13.96 -1.42 -6.61
CA VAL A 209 -13.12 -2.62 -6.57
C VAL A 209 -11.64 -2.24 -6.60
N ALA A 210 -11.25 -1.31 -7.47
CA ALA A 210 -9.84 -0.90 -7.59
C ALA A 210 -9.30 -0.19 -6.33
N LEU A 211 -10.14 0.60 -5.65
CA LEU A 211 -9.75 1.23 -4.38
C LEU A 211 -9.91 0.27 -3.19
N GLY A 212 -10.71 -0.80 -3.36
CA GLY A 212 -11.12 -1.65 -2.25
C GLY A 212 -9.96 -2.35 -1.54
N THR A 213 -9.00 -2.86 -2.29
CA THR A 213 -7.81 -3.51 -1.72
C THR A 213 -6.90 -2.53 -0.98
N SER A 214 -6.83 -1.26 -1.42
CA SER A 214 -6.02 -0.21 -0.78
C SER A 214 -6.75 0.56 0.32
N LEU A 215 -8.00 0.20 0.66
CA LEU A 215 -8.73 0.82 1.78
C LEU A 215 -8.04 0.62 3.14
N PRO A 216 -7.46 -0.56 3.46
CA PRO A 216 -6.70 -0.74 4.69
C PRO A 216 -5.54 0.26 4.82
N GLU A 217 -4.77 0.46 3.75
CA GLU A 217 -3.68 1.43 3.69
C GLU A 217 -4.19 2.86 3.88
N LEU A 218 -5.27 3.23 3.19
CA LEU A 218 -5.87 4.55 3.28
C LEU A 218 -6.34 4.85 4.71
N VAL A 219 -7.09 3.93 5.31
CA VAL A 219 -7.61 4.08 6.68
C VAL A 219 -6.46 4.21 7.67
N THR A 220 -5.46 3.34 7.57
CA THR A 220 -4.29 3.36 8.45
C THR A 220 -3.48 4.64 8.29
N ALA A 221 -3.26 5.09 7.05
CA ALA A 221 -2.52 6.32 6.77
C ALA A 221 -3.25 7.56 7.30
N VAL A 222 -4.56 7.67 7.06
CA VAL A 222 -5.37 8.80 7.54
C VAL A 222 -5.48 8.78 9.07
N THR A 223 -5.73 7.63 9.68
CA THR A 223 -5.81 7.50 11.15
C THR A 223 -4.47 7.86 11.81
N SER A 224 -3.34 7.37 11.26
CA SER A 224 -2.01 7.73 11.75
C SER A 224 -1.76 9.22 11.66
N LEU A 225 -2.17 9.86 10.55
CA LEU A 225 -2.04 11.30 10.36
C LEU A 225 -2.87 12.08 11.40
N VAL A 226 -4.13 11.70 11.60
CA VAL A 226 -5.04 12.35 12.57
C VAL A 226 -4.49 12.23 13.99
N LYS A 227 -3.95 11.06 14.35
CA LYS A 227 -3.33 10.81 15.66
C LYS A 227 -1.93 11.42 15.83
N GLY A 228 -1.36 12.02 14.79
CA GLY A 228 -0.05 12.69 14.85
C GLY A 228 1.15 11.80 14.53
N HIS A 229 0.92 10.54 14.12
CA HIS A 229 1.95 9.55 13.76
C HIS A 229 2.28 9.59 12.26
N SER A 230 2.77 10.74 11.77
CA SER A 230 3.04 10.96 10.33
C SER A 230 4.11 10.01 9.79
N ASP A 231 5.12 9.67 10.60
CA ASP A 231 6.20 8.75 10.21
C ASP A 231 5.69 7.32 10.08
N LEU A 232 4.77 6.88 10.94
CA LEU A 232 4.07 5.61 10.82
C LEU A 232 3.28 5.52 9.50
N SER A 233 2.55 6.59 9.15
CA SER A 233 1.80 6.69 7.89
C SER A 233 2.72 6.57 6.67
N LEU A 234 3.81 7.34 6.62
CA LEU A 234 4.77 7.29 5.51
C LEU A 234 5.46 5.93 5.43
N GLY A 235 5.86 5.39 6.58
CA GLY A 235 6.46 4.05 6.68
C GLY A 235 5.55 2.99 6.10
N ASN A 236 4.25 3.01 6.49
CA ASN A 236 3.26 2.08 5.95
C ASN A 236 3.15 2.18 4.42
N VAL A 237 2.98 3.39 3.86
CA VAL A 237 2.84 3.55 2.40
C VAL A 237 4.08 3.04 1.64
N VAL A 238 5.28 3.43 2.07
CA VAL A 238 6.52 3.00 1.38
C VAL A 238 6.76 1.51 1.56
N GLY A 239 6.48 0.97 2.75
CA GLY A 239 6.59 -0.47 3.03
C GLY A 239 5.59 -1.30 2.23
N ALA A 240 4.32 -0.89 2.18
CA ALA A 240 3.30 -1.55 1.37
C ALA A 240 3.68 -1.55 -0.12
N ASN A 241 4.31 -0.48 -0.62
CA ASN A 241 4.79 -0.42 -2.00
C ASN A 241 5.93 -1.43 -2.26
N VAL A 242 6.86 -1.61 -1.33
CA VAL A 242 7.85 -2.69 -1.41
C VAL A 242 7.15 -4.05 -1.41
N PHE A 243 6.19 -4.26 -0.50
CA PHE A 243 5.48 -5.54 -0.37
C PHE A 243 4.66 -5.88 -1.62
N ASN A 244 4.02 -4.91 -2.24
CA ASN A 244 3.29 -5.12 -3.50
C ASN A 244 4.22 -5.67 -4.59
N LEU A 245 5.45 -5.17 -4.71
CA LEU A 245 6.39 -5.67 -5.70
C LEU A 245 7.04 -6.99 -5.30
N VAL A 246 7.41 -7.21 -4.03
CA VAL A 246 8.22 -8.38 -3.65
C VAL A 246 7.41 -9.50 -2.99
N LEU A 247 6.38 -9.20 -2.19
CA LEU A 247 5.56 -10.21 -1.52
C LEU A 247 4.33 -10.58 -2.36
N VAL A 248 3.49 -9.60 -2.71
CA VAL A 248 2.26 -9.82 -3.48
C VAL A 248 2.59 -10.46 -4.83
N SER A 249 3.48 -9.82 -5.60
CA SER A 249 3.91 -10.37 -6.90
C SER A 249 4.78 -11.61 -6.73
N GLY A 250 5.63 -11.66 -5.72
CA GLY A 250 6.47 -12.81 -5.44
C GLY A 250 5.67 -14.09 -5.22
N VAL A 251 4.63 -14.05 -4.39
CA VAL A 251 3.73 -15.18 -4.13
C VAL A 251 2.94 -15.55 -5.38
N SER A 252 2.27 -14.57 -6.00
CA SER A 252 1.41 -14.79 -7.17
C SER A 252 2.19 -15.40 -8.33
N VAL A 253 3.33 -14.82 -8.68
CA VAL A 253 4.20 -15.27 -9.77
C VAL A 253 4.84 -16.63 -9.49
N THR A 254 5.22 -16.93 -8.23
CA THR A 254 5.79 -18.22 -7.86
C THR A 254 4.76 -19.34 -8.02
N LEU A 255 3.53 -19.11 -7.61
CA LEU A 255 2.46 -20.10 -7.70
C LEU A 255 1.92 -20.24 -9.12
N ALA A 256 1.65 -19.14 -9.80
CA ALA A 256 1.10 -19.10 -11.15
C ALA A 256 1.83 -18.03 -12.00
N PRO A 257 2.89 -18.40 -12.74
CA PRO A 257 3.57 -17.49 -13.66
C PRO A 257 2.62 -16.94 -14.72
N PHE A 258 2.78 -15.65 -15.11
CA PHE A 258 1.93 -15.00 -16.10
C PHE A 258 2.73 -14.04 -17.00
N THR A 259 2.15 -13.65 -18.14
CA THR A 259 2.67 -12.61 -19.03
C THR A 259 2.21 -11.24 -18.57
N ILE A 260 2.90 -10.17 -19.01
CA ILE A 260 2.37 -8.82 -18.83
C ILE A 260 1.00 -8.70 -19.52
N PRO A 261 0.07 -7.87 -19.02
CA PRO A 261 -1.21 -7.61 -19.66
C PRO A 261 -1.02 -7.18 -21.12
N GLN A 262 -1.85 -7.72 -22.03
CA GLN A 262 -1.81 -7.41 -23.46
C GLN A 262 -3.10 -6.73 -23.94
N SER A 263 -4.07 -6.54 -23.05
CA SER A 263 -5.42 -6.09 -23.37
C SER A 263 -5.46 -4.66 -23.92
N ASN A 264 -4.64 -3.76 -23.40
CA ASN A 264 -4.71 -2.34 -23.71
C ASN A 264 -3.43 -1.83 -24.37
N THR A 265 -3.59 -0.91 -25.32
CA THR A 265 -2.48 -0.24 -26.00
C THR A 265 -2.67 1.28 -25.98
N LEU A 266 -1.58 2.01 -25.76
CA LEU A 266 -1.52 3.46 -25.87
C LEU A 266 -0.54 3.82 -26.98
N PHE A 267 -0.99 4.57 -27.98
CA PHE A 267 -0.20 4.86 -29.19
C PHE A 267 0.33 3.62 -29.93
N GLY A 268 -0.41 2.51 -29.91
CA GLY A 268 0.01 1.24 -30.52
C GLY A 268 1.07 0.45 -29.74
N ILE A 269 1.43 0.86 -28.54
CA ILE A 269 2.36 0.18 -27.64
C ILE A 269 1.59 -0.31 -26.41
N ASN A 270 1.99 -1.43 -25.85
CA ASN A 270 1.39 -1.99 -24.64
C ASN A 270 1.32 -0.95 -23.51
N SER A 271 0.13 -0.70 -22.96
CA SER A 271 -0.13 0.32 -21.94
C SER A 271 0.68 0.08 -20.65
N SER A 272 0.89 -1.18 -20.27
CA SER A 272 1.68 -1.51 -19.09
C SER A 272 3.12 -1.00 -19.20
N LEU A 273 3.70 -0.98 -20.40
CA LEU A 273 5.07 -0.51 -20.63
C LEU A 273 5.18 1.02 -20.73
N VAL A 274 4.20 1.70 -21.32
CA VAL A 274 4.29 3.15 -21.58
C VAL A 274 3.54 4.00 -20.55
N LEU A 275 2.65 3.42 -19.77
CA LEU A 275 1.86 4.12 -18.76
C LEU A 275 2.13 3.58 -17.34
N ASP A 276 1.80 2.29 -17.06
CA ASP A 276 1.80 1.78 -15.69
C ASP A 276 3.19 1.81 -15.05
N MET A 277 4.19 1.23 -15.73
CA MET A 277 5.57 1.21 -15.22
C MET A 277 6.19 2.59 -15.08
N PRO A 278 6.12 3.49 -16.09
CA PRO A 278 6.64 4.84 -15.95
C PRO A 278 5.95 5.65 -14.85
N VAL A 279 4.61 5.54 -14.72
CA VAL A 279 3.87 6.24 -13.66
C VAL A 279 4.25 5.70 -12.29
N MET A 280 4.32 4.38 -12.11
CA MET A 280 4.77 3.75 -10.86
C MET A 280 6.15 4.29 -10.42
N LEU A 281 7.11 4.34 -11.32
CA LEU A 281 8.45 4.88 -11.02
C LEU A 281 8.41 6.38 -10.73
N ALA A 282 7.66 7.15 -11.52
CA ALA A 282 7.56 8.60 -11.37
C ALA A 282 6.93 8.99 -10.02
N VAL A 283 5.82 8.36 -9.62
CA VAL A 283 5.16 8.70 -8.35
C VAL A 283 6.03 8.35 -7.16
N MET A 284 6.78 7.26 -7.21
CA MET A 284 7.73 6.91 -6.16
C MET A 284 8.94 7.85 -6.11
N LEU A 285 9.45 8.28 -7.26
CA LEU A 285 10.51 9.31 -7.31
C LEU A 285 10.02 10.64 -6.74
N ILE A 286 8.85 11.10 -7.15
CA ILE A 286 8.25 12.35 -6.64
C ILE A 286 8.03 12.26 -5.13
N LEU A 287 7.56 11.11 -4.62
CA LEU A 287 7.32 10.90 -3.21
C LEU A 287 8.62 10.89 -2.40
N THR A 288 9.62 10.13 -2.84
CA THR A 288 10.76 9.75 -1.99
C THR A 288 12.01 10.61 -2.19
N LEU A 289 12.28 11.10 -3.40
CA LEU A 289 13.52 11.84 -3.68
C LEU A 289 13.62 13.15 -2.88
N PRO A 290 12.59 14.01 -2.80
CA PRO A 290 12.65 15.21 -1.95
C PRO A 290 12.80 14.88 -0.47
N ALA A 291 12.16 13.81 0.01
CA ALA A 291 12.28 13.34 1.39
C ALA A 291 13.71 12.90 1.72
N LEU A 292 14.35 12.15 0.82
CA LEU A 292 15.74 11.70 0.98
C LEU A 292 16.76 12.84 0.90
N LEU A 293 16.55 13.82 0.02
CA LEU A 293 17.51 14.92 -0.21
C LEU A 293 17.36 16.07 0.79
N LYS A 294 16.11 16.39 1.17
CA LYS A 294 15.78 17.57 1.98
C LYS A 294 15.28 17.24 3.38
N GLY A 295 15.05 15.96 3.69
CA GLY A 295 14.48 15.51 4.96
C GLY A 295 13.08 16.07 5.23
N LYS A 296 12.32 16.40 4.20
CA LYS A 296 10.97 16.96 4.35
C LYS A 296 10.09 16.70 3.13
N LEU A 297 8.80 16.58 3.39
CA LEU A 297 7.72 16.53 2.43
C LEU A 297 6.95 17.84 2.46
N ASN A 298 6.49 18.31 1.31
CA ASN A 298 5.79 19.58 1.19
C ASN A 298 4.43 19.44 0.49
N ARG A 299 3.54 20.39 0.76
CA ARG A 299 2.16 20.38 0.24
C ARG A 299 2.10 20.37 -1.29
N ALA A 300 2.98 21.12 -1.97
CA ALA A 300 3.00 21.15 -3.43
C ALA A 300 3.32 19.76 -4.02
N GLN A 301 4.20 18.99 -3.37
CA GLN A 301 4.50 17.61 -3.74
C GLN A 301 3.27 16.69 -3.61
N GLY A 302 2.51 16.81 -2.52
CA GLY A 302 1.26 16.06 -2.37
C GLY A 302 0.23 16.43 -3.44
N ILE A 303 0.05 17.73 -3.73
CA ILE A 303 -0.86 18.19 -4.79
C ILE A 303 -0.42 17.69 -6.18
N LEU A 304 0.90 17.71 -6.47
CA LEU A 304 1.43 17.17 -7.72
C LEU A 304 1.13 15.67 -7.87
N LEU A 305 1.34 14.89 -6.82
CA LEU A 305 1.04 13.46 -6.82
C LEU A 305 -0.45 13.19 -7.06
N LEU A 306 -1.35 13.95 -6.41
CA LEU A 306 -2.79 13.86 -6.66
C LEU A 306 -3.15 14.19 -8.12
N ALA A 307 -2.51 15.19 -8.71
CA ALA A 307 -2.72 15.52 -10.11
C ALA A 307 -2.24 14.39 -11.04
N VAL A 308 -1.09 13.77 -10.74
CA VAL A 308 -0.60 12.60 -11.48
C VAL A 308 -1.56 11.42 -11.37
N TYR A 309 -2.10 11.16 -10.15
CA TYR A 309 -3.08 10.10 -9.95
C TYR A 309 -4.36 10.33 -10.75
N ALA A 310 -4.90 11.54 -10.69
CA ALA A 310 -6.09 11.91 -11.47
C ALA A 310 -5.85 11.75 -12.98
N ALA A 311 -4.71 12.21 -13.49
CA ALA A 311 -4.35 12.04 -14.91
C ALA A 311 -4.19 10.56 -15.27
N PHE A 312 -3.55 9.75 -14.43
CA PHE A 312 -3.44 8.30 -14.61
C PHE A 312 -4.81 7.64 -14.71
N CYS A 313 -5.72 7.94 -13.77
CA CYS A 313 -7.08 7.42 -13.81
C CYS A 313 -7.81 7.81 -15.11
N VAL A 314 -7.76 9.08 -15.51
CA VAL A 314 -8.41 9.55 -16.75
C VAL A 314 -7.89 8.78 -17.97
N VAL A 315 -6.59 8.55 -18.07
CA VAL A 315 -6.00 7.79 -19.19
C VAL A 315 -6.42 6.32 -19.13
N GLN A 316 -6.41 5.68 -17.96
CA GLN A 316 -6.84 4.29 -17.77
C GLN A 316 -8.33 4.09 -18.13
N PHE A 317 -9.18 5.07 -17.82
CA PHE A 317 -10.59 5.03 -18.21
C PHE A 317 -10.82 5.23 -19.73
N ALA A 318 -9.89 5.87 -20.41
CA ALA A 318 -9.98 6.12 -21.85
C ALA A 318 -9.41 4.97 -22.72
N LEU A 319 -8.68 4.01 -22.11
CA LEU A 319 -8.12 2.81 -22.75
C LEU A 319 -9.11 1.65 -22.74
#